data_854bef1944309fdbdbb0d2c6473bd5fa
#
_entry.id   854bef1944309fdbdbb0d2c6473bd5fa
#
_cell.length_a   1.000
_cell.length_b   1.000
_cell.length_c   1.000
_cell.angle_alpha   90.00
_cell.angle_beta   90.00
_cell.angle_gamma   90.00
#
_symmetry.space_group_name_H-M   'P 1'
#
loop_
_entity.id
_entity.type
_entity.pdbx_description
1 polymer ?
#
loop_
_entity_poly.entity_id
_entity_poly.type
_entity_poly.pdbx_seq_one_letter_code
_entity_poly.pdbx_strand_id
1 'polypeptide(L)'
;EAKKQGIDLDITNGNSSIVVRPLYPRLLAKSDFVHDYPEDLYWEVVEAPTEDLKGTENYYSFHLPAKVDRVKGLTAIILKDTPGEKELPQMERREGKDWIGLRIRNKGKVTDLYINQLADGRLMHSNSWIEADGWFTDAYMFAVTYEEDVDPADSKDLFVCYGSALRRGTTSYFASLSKLFIIQKEENRKLKLWIEGQPKVHATFGNLKRPSALEVNEKAMPVIY
;
A
#
# COMPACT_ATOMS: atom_id res chain seq x y z
N GLU A 1 -4.69 -7.95 -25.30
CA GLU A 1 -5.23 -9.25 -24.93
C GLU A 1 -5.27 -9.35 -23.40
N ALA A 2 -6.33 -9.91 -22.83
CA ALA A 2 -6.42 -10.17 -21.39
C ALA A 2 -6.68 -11.65 -21.14
N LYS A 3 -5.97 -12.21 -20.16
CA LYS A 3 -6.06 -13.63 -19.77
C LYS A 3 -6.21 -13.77 -18.28
N LYS A 4 -7.15 -14.62 -17.86
CA LYS A 4 -7.32 -15.01 -16.47
C LYS A 4 -6.33 -16.12 -16.12
N GLN A 5 -5.64 -15.98 -14.99
CA GLN A 5 -4.75 -16.99 -14.43
C GLN A 5 -5.00 -17.12 -12.92
N GLY A 6 -5.91 -18.03 -12.52
CA GLY A 6 -6.38 -18.08 -11.14
C GLY A 6 -7.05 -16.76 -10.74
N ILE A 7 -6.55 -16.12 -9.69
CA ILE A 7 -7.05 -14.81 -9.25
C ILE A 7 -6.45 -13.62 -10.03
N ASP A 8 -5.45 -13.87 -10.86
CA ASP A 8 -4.78 -12.82 -11.63
C ASP A 8 -5.49 -12.56 -12.95
N LEU A 9 -5.51 -11.29 -13.33
CA LEU A 9 -5.85 -10.86 -14.69
C LEU A 9 -4.58 -10.30 -15.34
N ASP A 10 -4.05 -11.02 -16.33
CA ASP A 10 -2.91 -10.60 -17.15
C ASP A 10 -3.42 -9.84 -18.36
N ILE A 11 -3.03 -8.58 -18.51
CA ILE A 11 -3.44 -7.70 -19.60
C ILE A 11 -2.21 -7.30 -20.39
N THR A 12 -2.20 -7.63 -21.69
CA THR A 12 -1.10 -7.32 -22.60
C THR A 12 -1.59 -6.43 -23.73
N ASN A 13 -0.87 -5.34 -23.99
CA ASN A 13 -1.10 -4.45 -25.12
C ASN A 13 0.24 -4.13 -25.81
N GLY A 14 0.47 -4.74 -26.96
CA GLY A 14 1.74 -4.63 -27.68
C GLY A 14 2.90 -5.16 -26.82
N ASN A 15 3.86 -4.28 -26.53
CA ASN A 15 5.04 -4.61 -25.74
C ASN A 15 4.87 -4.35 -24.22
N SER A 16 3.70 -3.89 -23.81
CA SER A 16 3.42 -3.58 -22.40
C SER A 16 2.49 -4.61 -21.80
N SER A 17 2.73 -5.01 -20.58
CA SER A 17 1.84 -5.91 -19.88
C SER A 17 1.73 -5.55 -18.40
N ILE A 18 0.55 -5.82 -17.85
CA ILE A 18 0.25 -5.64 -16.43
C ILE A 18 -0.42 -6.89 -15.88
N VAL A 19 -0.19 -7.18 -14.61
CA VAL A 19 -0.96 -8.18 -13.86
C VAL A 19 -1.79 -7.45 -12.81
N VAL A 20 -3.08 -7.68 -12.81
CA VAL A 20 -4.00 -7.19 -11.78
C VAL A 20 -4.32 -8.34 -10.84
N ARG A 21 -3.93 -8.21 -9.58
CA ARG A 21 -4.09 -9.22 -8.53
C ARG A 21 -4.92 -8.68 -7.37
N PRO A 22 -6.16 -9.11 -7.20
CA PRO A 22 -6.94 -8.83 -6.00
C PRO A 22 -6.34 -9.55 -4.79
N LEU A 23 -6.08 -8.82 -3.72
CA LEU A 23 -5.42 -9.35 -2.53
C LEU A 23 -6.35 -9.36 -1.31
N TYR A 24 -7.26 -8.40 -1.23
CA TYR A 24 -8.21 -8.29 -0.16
C TYR A 24 -9.55 -7.71 -0.68
N PRO A 25 -10.74 -8.14 -0.22
CA PRO A 25 -10.92 -9.18 0.80
C PRO A 25 -10.35 -10.53 0.36
N ARG A 26 -10.04 -11.36 1.35
CA ARG A 26 -9.62 -12.73 1.08
C ARG A 26 -10.78 -13.43 0.39
N LEU A 27 -10.50 -13.96 -0.77
CA LEU A 27 -11.42 -14.85 -1.44
C LEU A 27 -11.41 -16.14 -0.62
N LEU A 28 -12.56 -16.48 -0.08
CA LEU A 28 -12.68 -17.61 0.82
C LEU A 28 -12.41 -18.91 0.06
N ALA A 29 -11.71 -19.83 0.69
CA ALA A 29 -11.49 -21.13 0.10
C ALA A 29 -12.84 -21.86 -0.09
N LYS A 30 -12.92 -22.75 -1.06
CA LYS A 30 -14.13 -23.55 -1.36
C LYS A 30 -14.77 -24.18 -0.13
N SER A 31 -13.97 -24.56 0.87
CA SER A 31 -14.42 -25.18 2.11
C SER A 31 -15.20 -24.27 3.05
N ASP A 32 -15.11 -22.95 2.85
CA ASP A 32 -15.70 -21.97 3.76
C ASP A 32 -17.13 -21.55 3.35
N PHE A 33 -17.66 -22.11 2.23
CA PHE A 33 -18.99 -21.81 1.72
C PHE A 33 -19.79 -23.05 1.35
N VAL A 34 -21.12 -22.92 1.51
CA VAL A 34 -22.11 -23.91 1.06
C VAL A 34 -22.16 -24.01 -0.46
N HIS A 35 -21.66 -23.03 -1.18
CA HIS A 35 -21.61 -22.99 -2.65
C HIS A 35 -20.17 -22.90 -3.12
N ASP A 36 -19.77 -23.88 -3.93
CA ASP A 36 -18.51 -23.84 -4.66
C ASP A 36 -18.50 -22.67 -5.65
N TYR A 37 -17.73 -21.63 -5.31
CA TYR A 37 -17.34 -20.63 -6.29
C TYR A 37 -16.02 -21.07 -6.93
N PRO A 38 -16.02 -21.44 -8.21
CA PRO A 38 -14.78 -21.70 -8.94
C PRO A 38 -13.88 -20.47 -8.88
N GLU A 39 -12.56 -20.65 -8.77
CA GLU A 39 -11.60 -19.54 -8.72
C GLU A 39 -11.69 -18.60 -9.93
N ASP A 40 -12.18 -19.12 -11.06
CA ASP A 40 -12.38 -18.37 -12.30
C ASP A 40 -13.62 -17.46 -12.32
N LEU A 41 -14.52 -17.57 -11.32
CA LEU A 41 -15.67 -16.66 -11.20
C LEU A 41 -15.34 -15.30 -10.60
N TYR A 42 -14.14 -15.09 -10.08
CA TYR A 42 -13.75 -13.78 -9.53
C TYR A 42 -13.67 -12.70 -10.61
N TRP A 43 -13.33 -13.08 -11.81
CA TRP A 43 -13.31 -12.20 -12.97
C TRP A 43 -14.43 -12.58 -13.94
N GLU A 44 -15.36 -11.68 -14.10
CA GLU A 44 -16.38 -11.77 -15.16
C GLU A 44 -15.92 -10.93 -16.34
N VAL A 45 -16.07 -11.48 -17.54
CA VAL A 45 -15.92 -10.75 -18.80
C VAL A 45 -17.30 -10.30 -19.22
N VAL A 46 -17.51 -8.99 -19.27
CA VAL A 46 -18.76 -8.40 -19.73
C VAL A 46 -18.50 -7.74 -21.09
N GLU A 47 -19.15 -8.21 -22.13
CA GLU A 47 -19.15 -7.55 -23.43
C GLU A 47 -20.14 -6.39 -23.40
N ALA A 48 -19.67 -5.18 -23.66
CA ALA A 48 -20.54 -4.03 -23.78
C ALA A 48 -20.45 -3.43 -25.18
N PRO A 49 -21.58 -3.08 -25.80
CA PRO A 49 -21.59 -2.35 -27.06
C PRO A 49 -21.00 -0.96 -26.83
N THR A 50 -20.10 -0.52 -27.69
CA THR A 50 -19.60 0.85 -27.74
C THR A 50 -20.48 1.68 -28.65
N GLU A 51 -21.08 2.76 -28.17
CA GLU A 51 -22.01 3.59 -28.96
C GLU A 51 -21.34 4.26 -30.17
N ASP A 52 -20.04 4.55 -30.09
CA ASP A 52 -19.30 5.33 -31.11
C ASP A 52 -18.31 4.52 -31.95
N LEU A 53 -18.06 3.26 -31.63
CA LEU A 53 -17.11 2.42 -32.32
C LEU A 53 -17.83 1.17 -32.83
N LYS A 54 -17.61 0.78 -34.08
CA LYS A 54 -18.11 -0.48 -34.64
C LYS A 54 -17.41 -1.68 -33.94
N GLY A 55 -17.74 -1.93 -32.69
CA GLY A 55 -17.15 -3.01 -31.91
C GLY A 55 -17.79 -3.20 -30.54
N THR A 56 -17.36 -4.23 -29.87
CA THR A 56 -17.66 -4.48 -28.46
C THR A 56 -16.38 -4.30 -27.66
N GLU A 57 -16.46 -3.64 -26.51
CA GLU A 57 -15.38 -3.59 -25.54
C GLU A 57 -15.67 -4.59 -24.41
N ASN A 58 -14.62 -5.27 -23.97
CA ASN A 58 -14.72 -6.19 -22.85
C ASN A 58 -14.36 -5.50 -21.56
N TYR A 59 -15.27 -5.54 -20.60
CA TYR A 59 -14.99 -5.18 -19.20
C TYR A 59 -14.62 -6.41 -18.41
N TYR A 60 -13.67 -6.23 -17.51
CA TYR A 60 -13.30 -7.26 -16.56
C TYR A 60 -13.78 -6.82 -15.18
N SER A 61 -14.83 -7.47 -14.69
CA SER A 61 -15.42 -7.21 -13.37
C SER A 61 -14.90 -8.20 -12.37
N PHE A 62 -14.50 -7.67 -11.21
CA PHE A 62 -14.15 -8.48 -10.04
C PHE A 62 -15.31 -8.48 -9.06
N HIS A 63 -15.81 -9.68 -8.75
CA HIS A 63 -16.98 -9.86 -7.91
C HIS A 63 -16.62 -10.37 -6.52
N LEU A 64 -17.25 -9.79 -5.52
CA LEU A 64 -17.21 -10.33 -4.17
C LEU A 64 -18.23 -11.45 -4.04
N PRO A 65 -17.91 -12.53 -3.30
CA PRO A 65 -18.80 -13.68 -3.16
C PRO A 65 -20.04 -13.38 -2.29
N ALA A 66 -20.11 -12.23 -1.67
CA ALA A 66 -21.23 -11.85 -0.81
C ALA A 66 -21.59 -10.36 -0.98
N LYS A 67 -22.86 -10.03 -0.72
CA LYS A 67 -23.29 -8.63 -0.61
C LYS A 67 -22.79 -8.06 0.71
N VAL A 68 -22.11 -6.93 0.64
CA VAL A 68 -21.57 -6.21 1.79
C VAL A 68 -21.91 -4.73 1.70
N ASP A 69 -22.21 -4.11 2.85
CA ASP A 69 -22.50 -2.68 2.90
C ASP A 69 -21.24 -1.83 2.75
N ARG A 70 -20.11 -2.35 3.23
CA ARG A 70 -18.81 -1.69 3.15
C ARG A 70 -17.71 -2.71 2.99
N VAL A 71 -16.73 -2.40 2.16
CA VAL A 71 -15.53 -3.21 1.99
C VAL A 71 -14.33 -2.30 1.75
N LYS A 72 -13.19 -2.67 2.31
CA LYS A 72 -11.90 -2.13 1.90
C LYS A 72 -11.27 -3.16 0.97
N GLY A 73 -10.90 -2.73 -0.23
CA GLY A 73 -10.22 -3.57 -1.20
C GLY A 73 -8.73 -3.24 -1.26
N LEU A 74 -7.94 -4.26 -1.50
CA LEU A 74 -6.53 -4.13 -1.84
C LEU A 74 -6.27 -4.92 -3.12
N THR A 75 -5.85 -4.23 -4.16
CA THR A 75 -5.51 -4.82 -5.45
C THR A 75 -4.12 -4.37 -5.84
N ALA A 76 -3.26 -5.31 -6.19
CA ALA A 76 -1.96 -5.01 -6.76
C ALA A 76 -2.07 -4.89 -8.28
N ILE A 77 -1.50 -3.83 -8.82
CA ILE A 77 -1.28 -3.65 -10.26
C ILE A 77 0.22 -3.73 -10.49
N ILE A 78 0.66 -4.81 -11.12
CA ILE A 78 2.07 -5.12 -11.31
C ILE A 78 2.42 -4.81 -12.76
N LEU A 79 3.31 -3.84 -12.95
CA LEU A 79 3.84 -3.51 -14.27
C LEU A 79 4.93 -4.52 -14.63
N LYS A 80 4.89 -5.03 -15.85
CA LYS A 80 5.96 -5.85 -16.42
C LYS A 80 6.76 -4.95 -17.36
N ASP A 81 8.03 -4.75 -17.06
CA ASP A 81 8.93 -3.87 -17.82
C ASP A 81 9.20 -4.39 -19.24
N THR A 82 9.14 -5.71 -19.40
CA THR A 82 9.35 -6.37 -20.70
C THR A 82 8.34 -7.51 -20.89
N PRO A 83 7.86 -7.71 -22.14
CA PRO A 83 7.08 -8.90 -22.46
C PRO A 83 7.89 -10.16 -22.15
N GLY A 84 7.38 -10.98 -21.23
CA GLY A 84 8.03 -12.23 -20.84
C GLY A 84 8.88 -12.13 -19.55
N GLU A 85 8.86 -11.01 -18.82
CA GLU A 85 9.39 -10.97 -17.45
C GLU A 85 8.68 -12.02 -16.60
N LYS A 86 9.46 -13.06 -16.21
CA LYS A 86 8.91 -14.25 -15.56
C LYS A 86 8.78 -14.09 -14.06
N GLU A 87 9.54 -13.17 -13.47
CA GLU A 87 9.59 -12.99 -12.03
C GLU A 87 8.71 -11.81 -11.61
N LEU A 88 7.52 -12.14 -11.16
CA LEU A 88 6.67 -11.17 -10.47
C LEU A 88 7.15 -11.01 -9.03
N PRO A 89 6.97 -9.83 -8.41
CA PRO A 89 7.20 -9.65 -6.99
C PRO A 89 6.48 -10.73 -6.18
N GLN A 90 7.17 -11.30 -5.21
CA GLN A 90 6.52 -12.20 -4.26
C GLN A 90 5.62 -11.36 -3.35
N MET A 91 4.38 -11.79 -3.20
CA MET A 91 3.38 -11.08 -2.41
C MET A 91 2.77 -12.01 -1.38
N GLU A 92 2.88 -11.62 -0.12
CA GLU A 92 2.33 -12.32 1.03
C GLU A 92 1.29 -11.43 1.71
N ARG A 93 0.05 -11.90 1.77
CA ARG A 93 -0.99 -11.22 2.54
C ARG A 93 -0.73 -11.40 4.02
N ARG A 94 -0.93 -10.31 4.76
CA ARG A 94 -0.82 -10.26 6.20
C ARG A 94 -2.06 -9.62 6.78
N GLU A 95 -2.49 -10.10 7.92
CA GLU A 95 -3.67 -9.57 8.58
C GLU A 95 -3.59 -9.72 10.09
N GLY A 96 -4.22 -8.83 10.80
CA GLY A 96 -4.40 -8.87 12.23
C GLY A 96 -5.82 -8.47 12.60
N LYS A 97 -6.06 -8.28 13.88
CA LYS A 97 -7.41 -7.99 14.40
C LYS A 97 -8.04 -6.77 13.72
N ASP A 98 -7.29 -5.69 13.57
CA ASP A 98 -7.80 -4.39 13.15
C ASP A 98 -7.03 -3.83 11.95
N TRP A 99 -6.29 -4.66 11.23
CA TRP A 99 -5.51 -4.27 10.07
C TRP A 99 -5.39 -5.39 9.05
N ILE A 100 -5.19 -4.99 7.82
CA ILE A 100 -4.78 -5.85 6.71
C ILE A 100 -3.50 -5.32 6.12
N GLY A 101 -2.72 -6.20 5.50
CA GLY A 101 -1.44 -5.80 4.95
C GLY A 101 -0.93 -6.71 3.86
N LEU A 102 0.17 -6.29 3.30
CA LEU A 102 0.86 -6.97 2.22
C LEU A 102 2.36 -6.86 2.42
N ARG A 103 3.06 -7.97 2.39
CA ARG A 103 4.51 -8.02 2.24
C ARG A 103 4.87 -8.25 0.80
N ILE A 104 5.66 -7.36 0.23
CA ILE A 104 6.15 -7.44 -1.15
C ILE A 104 7.66 -7.64 -1.10
N ARG A 105 8.15 -8.72 -1.71
CA ARG A 105 9.59 -8.94 -1.92
C ARG A 105 9.92 -8.77 -3.39
N ASN A 106 10.83 -7.87 -3.67
CA ASN A 106 11.27 -7.59 -5.04
C ASN A 106 12.73 -7.14 -5.07
N LYS A 107 13.56 -7.89 -5.78
CA LYS A 107 14.97 -7.54 -6.04
C LYS A 107 15.76 -7.21 -4.75
N GLY A 108 15.63 -8.05 -3.70
CA GLY A 108 16.31 -7.89 -2.42
C GLY A 108 15.72 -6.85 -1.47
N LYS A 109 14.63 -6.19 -1.88
CA LYS A 109 13.88 -5.27 -1.02
C LYS A 109 12.58 -5.88 -0.56
N VAL A 110 12.21 -5.53 0.65
CA VAL A 110 10.93 -5.87 1.27
C VAL A 110 10.16 -4.58 1.52
N THR A 111 8.90 -4.56 1.10
CA THR A 111 7.96 -3.51 1.48
C THR A 111 6.81 -4.13 2.25
N ASP A 112 6.63 -3.73 3.48
CA ASP A 112 5.48 -4.06 4.30
C ASP A 112 4.48 -2.90 4.24
N LEU A 113 3.30 -3.17 3.70
CA LEU A 113 2.18 -2.24 3.63
C LEU A 113 1.12 -2.65 4.65
N TYR A 114 0.56 -1.68 5.36
CA TYR A 114 -0.49 -1.90 6.36
C TYR A 114 -1.64 -0.91 6.16
N ILE A 115 -2.86 -1.39 6.28
CA ILE A 115 -4.09 -0.60 6.20
C ILE A 115 -4.88 -0.78 7.49
N ASN A 116 -5.13 0.32 8.17
CA ASN A 116 -5.94 0.37 9.38
C ASN A 116 -7.41 0.20 9.02
N GLN A 117 -8.02 -0.89 9.46
CA GLN A 117 -9.44 -1.18 9.19
C GLN A 117 -10.39 -0.31 10.00
N LEU A 118 -9.93 0.23 11.13
CA LEU A 118 -10.72 1.12 11.98
C LEU A 118 -10.70 2.58 11.50
N ALA A 119 -9.84 2.92 10.54
CA ALA A 119 -9.78 4.25 9.95
C ALA A 119 -10.81 4.40 8.83
N ASP A 120 -11.46 5.55 8.74
CA ASP A 120 -12.44 5.85 7.69
C ASP A 120 -11.86 6.61 6.48
N GLY A 121 -10.58 6.94 6.53
CA GLY A 121 -9.87 7.68 5.48
C GLY A 121 -10.19 9.17 5.41
N ARG A 122 -10.96 9.70 6.34
CA ARG A 122 -11.28 11.12 6.39
C ARG A 122 -10.24 11.89 7.20
N LEU A 123 -9.75 12.99 6.64
CA LEU A 123 -8.73 13.84 7.28
C LEU A 123 -9.19 14.42 8.62
N MET A 124 -10.48 14.73 8.72
CA MET A 124 -11.06 15.41 9.88
C MET A 124 -11.42 14.47 11.03
N HIS A 125 -11.43 13.15 10.79
CA HIS A 125 -11.84 12.19 11.79
C HIS A 125 -10.60 11.59 12.48
N SER A 126 -10.71 11.37 13.77
CA SER A 126 -9.70 10.60 14.51
C SER A 126 -9.79 9.14 14.07
N ASN A 127 -8.68 8.59 13.61
CA ASN A 127 -8.59 7.16 13.41
C ASN A 127 -8.32 6.48 14.75
N SER A 128 -8.82 5.27 14.90
CA SER A 128 -8.42 4.43 16.03
C SER A 128 -6.98 3.96 15.86
N TRP A 129 -6.29 3.82 16.97
CA TRP A 129 -4.94 3.28 17.01
C TRP A 129 -4.95 1.78 16.77
N ILE A 130 -3.99 1.32 16.01
CA ILE A 130 -3.75 -0.10 15.75
C ILE A 130 -2.31 -0.48 16.12
N GLU A 131 -2.13 -1.76 16.38
CA GLU A 131 -0.84 -2.42 16.43
C GLU A 131 -0.75 -3.43 15.30
N ALA A 132 0.22 -3.25 14.40
CA ALA A 132 0.44 -4.09 13.24
C ALA A 132 1.90 -4.52 13.20
N ASP A 133 2.19 -5.79 13.45
CA ASP A 133 3.55 -6.36 13.47
C ASP A 133 4.56 -5.56 14.34
N GLY A 134 4.09 -5.11 15.49
CA GLY A 134 4.90 -4.30 16.42
C GLY A 134 4.96 -2.81 16.07
N TRP A 135 4.35 -2.38 14.97
CA TRP A 135 4.13 -0.98 14.65
C TRP A 135 2.86 -0.48 15.33
N PHE A 136 2.94 0.67 15.97
CA PHE A 136 1.80 1.33 16.60
C PHE A 136 1.54 2.68 15.94
N THR A 137 0.31 2.90 15.45
CA THR A 137 -0.06 4.07 14.66
C THR A 137 -1.56 4.29 14.63
N ASP A 138 -1.98 5.52 14.35
CA ASP A 138 -3.35 5.90 13.96
C ASP A 138 -3.46 6.18 12.46
N ALA A 139 -2.42 5.91 11.69
CA ALA A 139 -2.44 6.14 10.25
C ALA A 139 -3.56 5.34 9.56
N TYR A 140 -4.15 5.92 8.52
CA TYR A 140 -5.07 5.21 7.63
C TYR A 140 -4.34 4.06 6.91
N MET A 141 -3.14 4.36 6.43
CA MET A 141 -2.25 3.41 5.77
C MET A 141 -0.81 3.81 6.01
N PHE A 142 0.07 2.85 6.13
CA PHE A 142 1.52 3.10 6.14
C PHE A 142 2.28 1.96 5.47
N ALA A 143 3.47 2.25 5.00
CA ALA A 143 4.39 1.25 4.48
C ALA A 143 5.81 1.51 4.94
N VAL A 144 6.57 0.44 5.06
CA VAL A 144 7.99 0.45 5.43
C VAL A 144 8.75 -0.37 4.41
N THR A 145 9.77 0.23 3.78
CA THR A 145 10.63 -0.47 2.81
C THR A 145 12.05 -0.59 3.35
N TYR A 146 12.61 -1.79 3.29
CA TYR A 146 13.92 -2.12 3.82
C TYR A 146 14.60 -3.21 2.97
N GLU A 147 15.92 -3.36 3.10
CA GLU A 147 16.63 -4.49 2.49
C GLU A 147 16.28 -5.78 3.26
N GLU A 148 16.25 -6.92 2.58
CA GLU A 148 15.70 -8.17 3.11
C GLU A 148 16.40 -8.68 4.39
N ASP A 149 17.67 -8.33 4.57
CA ASP A 149 18.50 -8.69 5.72
C ASP A 149 18.53 -7.61 6.83
N VAL A 150 17.79 -6.52 6.67
CA VAL A 150 17.73 -5.38 7.60
C VAL A 150 16.48 -5.48 8.47
N ASP A 151 16.60 -5.13 9.77
CA ASP A 151 15.42 -5.00 10.64
C ASP A 151 14.52 -3.87 10.10
N PRO A 152 13.22 -4.11 9.94
CA PRO A 152 12.27 -3.06 9.56
C PRO A 152 12.35 -1.81 10.44
N ALA A 153 12.78 -1.94 11.70
CA ALA A 153 13.00 -0.83 12.62
C ALA A 153 14.12 0.12 12.18
N ASP A 154 15.06 -0.36 11.38
CA ASP A 154 16.18 0.44 10.87
C ASP A 154 15.89 1.09 9.51
N SER A 155 14.70 0.85 8.97
CA SER A 155 14.28 1.43 7.70
C SER A 155 14.34 2.96 7.71
N LYS A 156 14.77 3.51 6.59
CA LYS A 156 14.72 4.96 6.29
C LYS A 156 13.67 5.30 5.26
N ASP A 157 13.05 4.29 4.65
CA ASP A 157 12.02 4.46 3.63
C ASP A 157 10.65 4.18 4.26
N LEU A 158 9.92 5.26 4.52
CA LEU A 158 8.60 5.24 5.16
C LEU A 158 7.59 5.97 4.31
N PHE A 159 6.38 5.42 4.29
CA PHE A 159 5.19 6.06 3.75
C PHE A 159 4.11 6.06 4.81
N VAL A 160 3.49 7.20 5.06
CA VAL A 160 2.38 7.32 6.00
C VAL A 160 1.27 8.16 5.39
N CYS A 161 0.09 7.62 5.38
CA CYS A 161 -1.10 8.28 4.89
C CYS A 161 -2.03 8.60 6.05
N TYR A 162 -2.19 9.89 6.33
CA TYR A 162 -3.11 10.42 7.35
C TYR A 162 -2.94 9.80 8.74
N GLY A 163 -1.71 9.87 9.25
CA GLY A 163 -1.37 9.47 10.61
C GLY A 163 -0.83 10.63 11.43
N SER A 164 -1.02 10.59 12.75
CA SER A 164 -0.43 11.55 13.67
C SER A 164 0.82 11.02 14.36
N ALA A 165 1.05 9.71 14.33
CA ALA A 165 2.28 9.11 14.83
C ALA A 165 2.53 7.72 14.21
N LEU A 166 3.81 7.34 14.21
CA LEU A 166 4.28 5.99 13.94
C LEU A 166 5.41 5.65 14.92
N ARG A 167 5.27 4.54 15.62
CA ARG A 167 6.28 4.02 16.54
C ARG A 167 6.41 2.50 16.44
N ARG A 168 7.57 1.97 16.81
CA ARG A 168 7.83 0.55 16.97
C ARG A 168 8.54 0.31 18.28
N GLY A 169 7.94 -0.44 19.19
CA GLY A 169 8.41 -0.56 20.57
C GLY A 169 8.55 0.82 21.24
N THR A 170 9.73 1.14 21.71
CA THR A 170 10.05 2.44 22.32
C THR A 170 10.51 3.50 21.32
N THR A 171 10.76 3.13 20.06
CA THR A 171 11.25 4.04 19.03
C THR A 171 10.09 4.77 18.37
N SER A 172 10.11 6.10 18.42
CA SER A 172 9.21 6.97 17.66
C SER A 172 9.86 7.35 16.33
N TYR A 173 9.14 7.20 15.23
CA TYR A 173 9.58 7.62 13.90
C TYR A 173 9.09 9.01 13.56
N PHE A 174 7.85 9.28 13.92
CA PHE A 174 7.33 10.65 13.95
C PHE A 174 6.17 10.76 14.95
N ALA A 175 5.91 11.99 15.38
CA ALA A 175 4.73 12.38 16.14
C ALA A 175 4.32 13.80 15.73
N SER A 176 3.04 14.05 15.61
CA SER A 176 2.46 15.32 15.20
C SER A 176 1.16 15.60 15.96
N LEU A 177 0.81 16.88 16.11
CA LEU A 177 -0.49 17.30 16.64
C LEU A 177 -1.64 17.15 15.65
N SER A 178 -1.34 16.96 14.37
CA SER A 178 -2.33 16.76 13.31
C SER A 178 -1.93 15.58 12.44
N LYS A 179 -2.90 15.02 11.72
CA LYS A 179 -2.63 13.96 10.75
C LYS A 179 -1.84 14.50 9.57
N LEU A 180 -0.85 13.74 9.15
CA LEU A 180 0.05 14.05 8.07
C LEU A 180 0.05 12.97 7.01
N PHE A 181 0.37 13.38 5.79
CA PHE A 181 0.87 12.54 4.74
C PHE A 181 2.39 12.69 4.72
N ILE A 182 3.14 11.59 4.80
CA ILE A 182 4.59 11.60 4.88
C ILE A 182 5.15 10.60 3.89
N ILE A 183 6.12 11.04 3.10
CA ILE A 183 7.04 10.17 2.37
C ILE A 183 8.44 10.50 2.86
N GLN A 184 9.11 9.49 3.42
CA GLN A 184 10.51 9.58 3.83
C GLN A 184 11.32 8.60 3.00
N LYS A 185 12.42 9.05 2.41
CA LYS A 185 13.36 8.22 1.65
C LYS A 185 14.79 8.63 1.91
N GLU A 186 15.68 7.64 2.00
CA GLU A 186 17.12 7.88 1.98
C GLU A 186 17.67 7.69 0.56
N GLU A 187 18.21 8.75 -0.03
CA GLU A 187 18.85 8.73 -1.33
C GLU A 187 20.25 9.38 -1.23
N ASN A 188 21.28 8.67 -1.65
CA ASN A 188 22.68 9.19 -1.63
C ASN A 188 23.10 9.71 -0.25
N ARG A 189 22.75 9.02 0.82
CA ARG A 189 23.01 9.41 2.22
C ARG A 189 22.32 10.72 2.65
N LYS A 190 21.35 11.18 1.88
CA LYS A 190 20.49 12.29 2.23
C LYS A 190 19.09 11.78 2.52
N LEU A 191 18.55 12.19 3.64
CA LEU A 191 17.16 11.90 3.96
C LEU A 191 16.28 12.98 3.35
N LYS A 192 15.33 12.55 2.51
CA LYS A 192 14.31 13.39 1.92
C LYS A 192 12.98 13.16 2.59
N LEU A 193 12.29 14.22 2.93
CA LEU A 193 10.97 14.21 3.54
C LEU A 193 10.02 15.06 2.71
N TRP A 194 8.90 14.46 2.30
CA TRP A 194 7.73 15.16 1.79
C TRP A 194 6.64 15.08 2.84
N ILE A 195 6.09 16.22 3.20
CA ILE A 195 5.08 16.34 4.24
C ILE A 195 3.94 17.17 3.70
N GLU A 196 2.73 16.61 3.74
CA GLU A 196 1.48 17.33 3.47
C GLU A 196 0.60 17.28 4.71
N GLY A 197 -0.05 18.40 5.01
CA GLY A 197 -0.92 18.55 6.17
C GLY A 197 -1.55 19.92 6.23
N GLN A 198 -1.97 20.31 7.42
CA GLN A 198 -2.51 21.64 7.65
C GLN A 198 -1.40 22.72 7.55
N PRO A 199 -1.75 24.00 7.27
CA PRO A 199 -0.76 25.07 7.01
C PRO A 199 0.26 25.31 8.12
N LYS A 200 -0.02 24.89 9.35
CA LYS A 200 0.91 24.97 10.48
C LYS A 200 1.01 23.59 11.11
N VAL A 201 2.10 22.91 10.85
CA VAL A 201 2.36 21.57 11.36
C VAL A 201 3.46 21.64 12.40
N HIS A 202 3.18 21.05 13.58
CA HIS A 202 4.19 20.73 14.56
C HIS A 202 4.42 19.21 14.52
N ALA A 203 5.56 18.80 14.00
CA ALA A 203 5.93 17.40 13.91
C ALA A 203 7.35 17.17 14.42
N THR A 204 7.54 16.07 15.12
CA THR A 204 8.84 15.58 15.58
C THR A 204 9.16 14.31 14.80
N PHE A 205 10.33 14.24 14.21
CA PHE A 205 10.85 13.06 13.55
C PHE A 205 11.93 12.44 14.41
N GLY A 206 11.77 11.17 14.71
CA GLY A 206 12.71 10.37 15.48
C GLY A 206 13.41 9.30 14.65
N ASN A 207 14.25 8.49 15.32
CA ASN A 207 15.06 7.44 14.68
C ASN A 207 15.96 7.95 13.53
N LEU A 208 16.33 9.22 13.57
CA LEU A 208 17.20 9.85 12.58
C LEU A 208 18.53 10.20 13.24
N LYS A 209 19.61 10.04 12.47
CA LYS A 209 20.89 10.63 12.86
C LYS A 209 20.77 12.15 12.80
N ARG A 210 21.46 12.82 13.70
CA ARG A 210 21.54 14.28 13.73
C ARG A 210 21.96 14.81 12.36
N PRO A 211 21.15 15.64 11.67
CA PRO A 211 21.53 16.15 10.37
C PRO A 211 22.66 17.18 10.52
N SER A 212 23.58 17.18 9.56
CA SER A 212 24.60 18.24 9.45
C SER A 212 24.07 19.52 8.80
N ALA A 213 23.00 19.39 8.02
CA ALA A 213 22.32 20.50 7.35
C ALA A 213 20.84 20.16 7.20
N LEU A 214 20.00 21.18 7.19
CA LEU A 214 18.57 21.10 6.96
C LEU A 214 18.17 22.06 5.84
N GLU A 215 17.40 21.56 4.91
CA GLU A 215 16.81 22.35 3.83
C GLU A 215 15.30 22.10 3.80
N VAL A 216 14.52 23.16 3.76
CA VAL A 216 13.05 23.10 3.69
C VAL A 216 12.58 23.97 2.54
N ASN A 217 11.90 23.39 1.58
CA ASN A 217 11.44 24.08 0.37
C ASN A 217 12.58 24.86 -0.33
N GLU A 218 13.70 24.16 -0.53
CA GLU A 218 14.91 24.71 -1.18
C GLU A 218 15.59 25.88 -0.43
N LYS A 219 15.25 26.07 0.84
CA LYS A 219 15.86 27.08 1.70
C LYS A 219 16.62 26.41 2.84
N ALA A 220 17.88 26.79 3.01
CA ALA A 220 18.67 26.36 4.13
C ALA A 220 18.06 26.89 5.46
N MET A 221 17.87 25.98 6.40
CA MET A 221 17.32 26.28 7.72
C MET A 221 18.38 26.04 8.80
N PRO A 222 18.37 26.82 9.88
CA PRO A 222 19.27 26.55 11.00
C PRO A 222 18.93 25.22 11.65
N VAL A 223 19.95 24.42 11.91
CA VAL A 223 19.83 23.22 12.75
C VAL A 223 20.02 23.66 14.17
N ILE A 224 18.93 23.75 14.92
CA ILE A 224 18.96 24.09 16.34
C ILE A 224 19.13 22.79 17.15
N TYR A 225 20.03 22.81 18.13
CA TYR A 225 20.39 21.65 18.92
C TYR A 225 19.99 21.85 20.37
#